data_8781d8d5eb996b35e8b0584c19d096f9
#
_entry.id   8781d8d5eb996b35e8b0584c19d096f9
#
_cell.length_a   1.000
_cell.length_b   1.000
_cell.length_c   1.000
_cell.angle_alpha   90.00
_cell.angle_beta   90.00
_cell.angle_gamma   90.00
#
_symmetry.space_group_name_H-M   'P 1'
#
loop_
_entity.id
_entity.type
_entity.pdbx_description
1 polymer ?
#
loop_
_entity_poly.entity_id
_entity_poly.type
_entity_poly.pdbx_seq_one_letter_code
_entity_poly.pdbx_strand_id
1 'polypeptide(L)'
;MDNLTKFQFILRMNQRELKSYLETALQEMGYPTVNKRGYLYAEGEIPVLLVAHLDTVHKAKPDIICISEDGRYMMSPQGIGGDDRCGVFMILQIIKEAKCHVLFCEDEEIGGRGANEFAGSKIKPEVNYIVEMDRRGDNDAVFYRCDNHEFTEFITSFGFEENFGTFSDISVVAPRLKTAAVNISAGYFNEHRQHEYIDIQAVENNIRRILLMVQTDTEHFDYIKRKESSSQLSLFGNWRPMDLSIMDTGTKQKMLMDLPEGAHLITNGCEIFSESPYLIDKESKVYIYLKDIEAAVESEHSYACDDNGEQIPFCMCTAKRLSVLSMEEAIEQLEMKIH
;
A
#
# COMPACT_ATOMS: atom_id res chain seq x y z
N MET A 1 -25.15 15.20 -11.16
CA MET A 1 -24.66 13.80 -11.22
C MET A 1 -24.58 13.32 -9.77
N ASP A 2 -25.18 12.19 -9.44
CA ASP A 2 -25.08 11.60 -8.11
C ASP A 2 -23.66 11.05 -7.85
N ASN A 3 -23.35 10.74 -6.59
CA ASN A 3 -22.00 10.33 -6.20
C ASN A 3 -21.55 9.02 -6.85
N LEU A 4 -22.46 8.05 -6.99
CA LEU A 4 -22.13 6.75 -7.59
C LEU A 4 -21.80 6.90 -9.09
N THR A 5 -22.58 7.68 -9.82
CA THR A 5 -22.34 7.99 -11.23
C THR A 5 -21.00 8.74 -11.40
N LYS A 6 -20.69 9.68 -10.49
CA LYS A 6 -19.39 10.37 -10.48
C LYS A 6 -18.23 9.42 -10.23
N PHE A 7 -18.40 8.48 -9.31
CA PHE A 7 -17.38 7.48 -9.02
C PHE A 7 -17.12 6.58 -10.24
N GLN A 8 -18.18 6.04 -10.85
CA GLN A 8 -18.04 5.26 -12.09
C GLN A 8 -17.39 6.04 -13.24
N PHE A 9 -17.61 7.34 -13.31
CA PHE A 9 -16.98 8.21 -14.31
C PHE A 9 -15.47 8.31 -14.06
N ILE A 10 -15.03 8.48 -12.80
CA ILE A 10 -13.61 8.50 -12.39
C ILE A 10 -12.93 7.17 -12.74
N LEU A 11 -13.56 6.03 -12.43
CA LEU A 11 -13.05 4.70 -12.73
C LEU A 11 -12.78 4.47 -14.21
N ARG A 12 -13.52 5.13 -15.11
CA ARG A 12 -13.38 4.98 -16.59
C ARG A 12 -12.33 5.90 -17.20
N MET A 13 -11.62 6.70 -16.41
CA MET A 13 -10.58 7.60 -16.93
C MET A 13 -9.21 6.94 -16.87
N ASN A 14 -8.38 7.18 -17.89
CA ASN A 14 -6.95 6.94 -17.75
C ASN A 14 -6.30 8.06 -16.91
N GLN A 15 -5.05 7.85 -16.48
CA GLN A 15 -4.31 8.79 -15.65
C GLN A 15 -4.34 10.24 -16.20
N ARG A 16 -4.10 10.42 -17.49
CA ARG A 16 -4.07 11.74 -18.12
C ARG A 16 -5.43 12.43 -18.16
N GLU A 17 -6.47 11.68 -18.51
CA GLU A 17 -7.86 12.17 -18.51
C GLU A 17 -8.28 12.56 -17.11
N LEU A 18 -7.97 11.72 -16.13
CA LEU A 18 -8.29 11.95 -14.74
C LEU A 18 -7.58 13.20 -14.21
N LYS A 19 -6.30 13.36 -14.46
CA LYS A 19 -5.55 14.55 -14.04
C LYS A 19 -6.16 15.85 -14.59
N SER A 20 -6.51 15.86 -15.89
CA SER A 20 -7.14 17.03 -16.51
C SER A 20 -8.53 17.33 -15.93
N TYR A 21 -9.31 16.28 -15.67
CA TYR A 21 -10.60 16.40 -15.01
C TYR A 21 -10.48 16.97 -13.60
N LEU A 22 -9.53 16.45 -12.81
CA LEU A 22 -9.28 16.88 -11.43
C LEU A 22 -8.80 18.33 -11.36
N GLU A 23 -7.92 18.76 -12.26
CA GLU A 23 -7.48 20.16 -12.32
C GLU A 23 -8.68 21.10 -12.53
N THR A 24 -9.55 20.77 -13.50
CA THR A 24 -10.76 21.57 -13.76
C THR A 24 -11.69 21.56 -12.55
N ALA A 25 -11.96 20.40 -11.96
CA ALA A 25 -12.84 20.27 -10.82
C ALA A 25 -12.33 21.05 -9.59
N LEU A 26 -11.02 21.01 -9.32
CA LEU A 26 -10.40 21.77 -8.23
C LEU A 26 -10.51 23.29 -8.48
N GLN A 27 -10.26 23.73 -9.70
CA GLN A 27 -10.39 25.16 -10.07
C GLN A 27 -11.83 25.65 -9.93
N GLU A 28 -12.83 24.85 -10.34
CA GLU A 28 -14.25 25.15 -10.15
C GLU A 28 -14.64 25.23 -8.66
N MET A 29 -13.95 24.49 -7.80
CA MET A 29 -14.10 24.56 -6.34
C MET A 29 -13.29 25.69 -5.70
N GLY A 30 -12.61 26.52 -6.50
CA GLY A 30 -11.84 27.67 -6.04
C GLY A 30 -10.47 27.33 -5.44
N TYR A 31 -9.87 26.22 -5.83
CA TYR A 31 -8.51 25.88 -5.43
C TYR A 31 -7.47 26.52 -6.35
N PRO A 32 -6.43 27.18 -5.81
CA PRO A 32 -5.20 27.43 -6.55
C PRO A 32 -4.51 26.11 -6.89
N THR A 33 -4.28 25.84 -8.16
CA THR A 33 -3.70 24.57 -8.63
C THR A 33 -2.30 24.75 -9.20
N VAL A 34 -1.45 23.78 -9.01
CA VAL A 34 -0.14 23.63 -9.63
C VAL A 34 -0.08 22.29 -10.34
N ASN A 35 -0.25 22.31 -11.67
CA ASN A 35 -0.13 21.11 -12.50
C ASN A 35 1.28 21.04 -13.08
N LYS A 36 2.01 19.98 -12.73
CA LYS A 36 3.36 19.69 -13.23
C LYS A 36 3.43 18.25 -13.72
N ARG A 37 4.48 17.92 -14.47
CA ARG A 37 4.77 16.53 -14.78
C ARG A 37 4.93 15.78 -13.47
N GLY A 38 4.24 14.66 -13.34
CA GLY A 38 4.29 13.79 -12.18
C GLY A 38 3.25 14.10 -11.10
N TYR A 39 2.72 15.32 -11.00
CA TYR A 39 1.75 15.60 -9.95
C TYR A 39 0.79 16.75 -10.28
N LEU A 40 -0.33 16.79 -9.56
CA LEU A 40 -1.26 17.91 -9.45
C LEU A 40 -1.41 18.25 -7.97
N TYR A 41 -1.01 19.47 -7.58
CA TYR A 41 -1.17 19.98 -6.24
C TYR A 41 -2.23 21.08 -6.20
N ALA A 42 -3.03 21.12 -5.14
CA ALA A 42 -3.99 22.19 -4.89
C ALA A 42 -3.84 22.71 -3.45
N GLU A 43 -3.73 24.02 -3.32
CA GLU A 43 -3.56 24.69 -2.03
C GLU A 43 -4.89 24.85 -1.32
N GLY A 44 -5.00 24.29 -0.10
CA GLY A 44 -6.19 24.38 0.75
C GLY A 44 -6.05 25.40 1.89
N GLU A 45 -7.06 25.42 2.76
CA GLU A 45 -7.14 26.29 3.94
C GLU A 45 -6.94 25.52 5.25
N ILE A 46 -7.31 24.23 5.26
CA ILE A 46 -7.14 23.34 6.40
C ILE A 46 -5.73 22.72 6.32
N PRO A 47 -4.93 22.75 7.41
CA PRO A 47 -3.53 22.33 7.41
C PRO A 47 -3.38 20.81 7.39
N VAL A 48 -4.03 20.14 6.46
CA VAL A 48 -3.95 18.69 6.20
C VAL A 48 -3.71 18.49 4.71
N LEU A 49 -2.75 17.63 4.36
CA LEU A 49 -2.50 17.23 2.98
C LEU A 49 -3.15 15.86 2.71
N LEU A 50 -4.11 15.83 1.81
CA LEU A 50 -4.72 14.60 1.30
C LEU A 50 -4.00 14.14 0.05
N VAL A 51 -3.64 12.86 -0.02
CA VAL A 51 -2.84 12.27 -1.10
C VAL A 51 -3.55 11.08 -1.71
N ALA A 52 -3.46 10.92 -3.02
CA ALA A 52 -3.88 9.74 -3.78
C ALA A 52 -3.10 9.67 -5.09
N HIS A 53 -2.97 8.48 -5.70
CA HIS A 53 -2.33 8.37 -7.00
C HIS A 53 -3.33 8.23 -8.17
N LEU A 54 -2.84 8.48 -9.39
CA LEU A 54 -3.69 8.61 -10.57
C LEU A 54 -3.57 7.44 -11.56
N ASP A 55 -2.56 6.63 -11.43
CA ASP A 55 -2.37 5.44 -12.26
C ASP A 55 -3.11 4.22 -11.70
N THR A 56 -2.98 3.14 -12.34
CA THR A 56 -3.47 1.81 -11.95
C THR A 56 -2.72 0.77 -12.78
N VAL A 57 -2.52 -0.41 -12.24
CA VAL A 57 -1.88 -1.53 -12.95
C VAL A 57 -2.70 -2.04 -14.14
N HIS A 58 -4.01 -1.77 -14.18
CA HIS A 58 -4.89 -2.26 -15.23
C HIS A 58 -4.65 -1.53 -16.56
N LYS A 59 -4.36 -2.29 -17.61
CA LYS A 59 -4.08 -1.75 -18.96
C LYS A 59 -5.32 -1.25 -19.68
N ALA A 60 -6.48 -1.83 -19.39
CA ALA A 60 -7.76 -1.48 -19.99
C ALA A 60 -8.60 -0.68 -19.01
N LYS A 61 -9.33 0.31 -19.52
CA LYS A 61 -10.35 0.99 -18.73
C LYS A 61 -11.55 0.05 -18.51
N PRO A 62 -12.24 0.12 -17.37
CA PRO A 62 -13.45 -0.66 -17.15
C PRO A 62 -14.59 -0.15 -18.04
N ASP A 63 -14.88 -0.86 -19.13
CA ASP A 63 -16.03 -0.58 -19.99
C ASP A 63 -17.33 -0.99 -19.29
N ILE A 64 -17.31 -2.14 -18.62
CA ILE A 64 -18.44 -2.69 -17.88
C ILE A 64 -18.09 -2.58 -16.38
N ILE A 65 -18.95 -1.89 -15.64
CA ILE A 65 -18.91 -1.88 -14.18
C ILE A 65 -20.16 -2.61 -13.69
N CYS A 66 -19.94 -3.72 -13.00
CA CYS A 66 -21.02 -4.49 -12.35
C CYS A 66 -21.19 -3.97 -10.93
N ILE A 67 -22.43 -3.83 -10.51
CA ILE A 67 -22.78 -3.46 -9.14
C ILE A 67 -23.62 -4.61 -8.58
N SER A 68 -23.37 -5.01 -7.33
CA SER A 68 -24.16 -6.01 -6.65
C SER A 68 -25.62 -5.55 -6.47
N GLU A 69 -26.54 -6.49 -6.31
CA GLU A 69 -27.98 -6.17 -6.20
C GLU A 69 -28.31 -5.26 -5.01
N ASP A 70 -27.57 -5.40 -3.93
CA ASP A 70 -27.68 -4.53 -2.74
C ASP A 70 -26.98 -3.17 -2.90
N GLY A 71 -26.31 -2.92 -4.04
CA GLY A 71 -25.60 -1.69 -4.34
C GLY A 71 -24.27 -1.53 -3.59
N ARG A 72 -23.80 -2.54 -2.86
CA ARG A 72 -22.64 -2.45 -1.98
C ARG A 72 -21.31 -2.60 -2.71
N TYR A 73 -21.23 -3.54 -3.66
CA TYR A 73 -19.97 -3.90 -4.30
C TYR A 73 -19.92 -3.47 -5.76
N MET A 74 -18.77 -2.96 -6.19
CA MET A 74 -18.49 -2.71 -7.60
C MET A 74 -17.30 -3.54 -8.05
N MET A 75 -17.36 -4.09 -9.26
CA MET A 75 -16.26 -4.80 -9.91
C MET A 75 -16.34 -4.66 -11.44
N SER A 76 -15.26 -5.00 -12.12
CA SER A 76 -15.21 -5.01 -13.58
C SER A 76 -14.46 -6.25 -14.08
N PRO A 77 -14.93 -6.88 -15.17
CA PRO A 77 -14.19 -7.97 -15.83
C PRO A 77 -12.81 -7.55 -16.37
N GLN A 78 -12.59 -6.24 -16.58
CA GLN A 78 -11.32 -5.70 -17.04
C GLN A 78 -10.35 -5.32 -15.89
N GLY A 79 -10.76 -5.55 -14.64
CA GLY A 79 -10.18 -4.93 -13.45
C GLY A 79 -10.81 -3.56 -13.21
N ILE A 80 -11.15 -3.26 -11.96
CA ILE A 80 -11.91 -2.02 -11.67
C ILE A 80 -10.99 -0.82 -11.43
N GLY A 81 -9.76 -1.04 -10.95
CA GLY A 81 -8.82 0.02 -10.62
C GLY A 81 -9.28 0.86 -9.43
N GLY A 82 -9.78 0.19 -8.39
CA GLY A 82 -10.10 0.81 -7.12
C GLY A 82 -8.86 1.44 -6.48
N ASP A 83 -7.75 0.80 -6.66
CA ASP A 83 -6.39 1.23 -6.46
C ASP A 83 -5.93 2.15 -7.62
N ASP A 84 -5.80 3.51 -7.48
CA ASP A 84 -6.32 4.28 -6.32
C ASP A 84 -7.43 5.27 -6.73
N ARG A 85 -8.36 4.82 -7.57
CA ARG A 85 -9.55 5.63 -7.90
C ARG A 85 -10.46 5.84 -6.70
N CYS A 86 -10.38 4.95 -5.69
CA CYS A 86 -11.10 5.11 -4.43
C CYS A 86 -10.58 6.33 -3.66
N GLY A 87 -9.28 6.46 -3.45
CA GLY A 87 -8.69 7.60 -2.78
C GLY A 87 -8.96 8.91 -3.54
N VAL A 88 -8.86 8.91 -4.86
CA VAL A 88 -9.24 10.07 -5.68
C VAL A 88 -10.70 10.47 -5.44
N PHE A 89 -11.61 9.51 -5.45
CA PHE A 89 -13.03 9.78 -5.18
C PHE A 89 -13.25 10.29 -3.76
N MET A 90 -12.61 9.68 -2.76
CA MET A 90 -12.71 10.08 -1.35
C MET A 90 -12.25 11.52 -1.16
N ILE A 91 -11.10 11.91 -1.72
CA ILE A 91 -10.60 13.30 -1.69
C ILE A 91 -11.65 14.25 -2.25
N LEU A 92 -12.21 13.95 -3.42
CA LEU A 92 -13.22 14.80 -4.04
C LEU A 92 -14.52 14.93 -3.22
N GLN A 93 -14.85 13.98 -2.33
CA GLN A 93 -15.96 14.14 -1.41
C GLN A 93 -15.55 14.97 -0.19
N ILE A 94 -14.41 14.69 0.40
CA ILE A 94 -13.89 15.36 1.60
C ILE A 94 -13.73 16.86 1.37
N ILE A 95 -13.12 17.26 0.25
CA ILE A 95 -12.82 18.67 -0.03
C ILE A 95 -14.05 19.54 -0.35
N LYS A 96 -15.23 18.95 -0.50
CA LYS A 96 -16.49 19.72 -0.58
C LYS A 96 -16.86 20.34 0.78
N GLU A 97 -16.46 19.69 1.87
CA GLU A 97 -16.81 20.08 3.24
C GLU A 97 -15.61 20.59 4.04
N ALA A 98 -14.40 20.17 3.65
CA ALA A 98 -13.16 20.50 4.33
C ALA A 98 -12.08 20.88 3.30
N LYS A 99 -11.76 22.15 3.16
CA LYS A 99 -10.84 22.68 2.14
C LYS A 99 -9.38 22.36 2.48
N CYS A 100 -9.04 21.08 2.52
CA CYS A 100 -7.68 20.56 2.75
C CYS A 100 -6.77 20.83 1.54
N HIS A 101 -5.44 20.80 1.75
CA HIS A 101 -4.47 20.68 0.65
C HIS A 101 -4.64 19.32 -0.02
N VAL A 102 -4.40 19.27 -1.33
CA VAL A 102 -4.54 18.04 -2.13
C VAL A 102 -3.30 17.81 -2.97
N LEU A 103 -2.84 16.57 -3.01
CA LEU A 103 -1.78 16.11 -3.89
C LEU A 103 -2.24 14.84 -4.62
N PHE A 104 -2.28 14.89 -5.94
CA PHE A 104 -2.46 13.73 -6.79
C PHE A 104 -1.15 13.41 -7.49
N CYS A 105 -0.65 12.21 -7.31
CA CYS A 105 0.60 11.73 -7.89
C CYS A 105 0.37 10.89 -9.15
N GLU A 106 1.26 10.98 -10.12
CA GLU A 106 1.31 10.10 -11.29
C GLU A 106 2.36 9.02 -11.08
N ASP A 107 2.12 7.83 -11.67
CA ASP A 107 3.12 6.77 -11.74
C ASP A 107 3.58 6.24 -10.36
N GLU A 108 2.64 6.05 -9.42
CA GLU A 108 2.92 5.40 -8.14
C GLU A 108 3.36 3.95 -8.37
N GLU A 109 2.57 3.19 -9.16
CA GLU A 109 2.70 1.77 -9.46
C GLU A 109 4.03 1.39 -10.16
N ILE A 110 4.75 2.38 -10.63
CA ILE A 110 6.08 2.22 -11.25
C ILE A 110 7.18 2.94 -10.49
N GLY A 111 7.04 3.01 -9.15
CA GLY A 111 8.04 3.46 -8.21
C GLY A 111 7.88 4.90 -7.71
N GLY A 112 6.64 5.37 -7.52
CA GLY A 112 6.34 6.65 -6.86
C GLY A 112 6.95 7.86 -7.56
N ARG A 113 6.93 7.88 -8.90
CA ARG A 113 7.58 8.93 -9.68
C ARG A 113 7.01 10.31 -9.38
N GLY A 114 5.69 10.40 -9.27
CA GLY A 114 4.99 11.64 -8.98
C GLY A 114 5.34 12.21 -7.62
N ALA A 115 5.38 11.37 -6.60
CA ALA A 115 5.80 11.75 -5.25
C ALA A 115 7.25 12.26 -5.23
N ASN A 116 8.15 11.62 -5.97
CA ASN A 116 9.54 12.06 -6.09
C ASN A 116 9.65 13.43 -6.80
N GLU A 117 8.89 13.67 -7.87
CA GLU A 117 8.82 14.97 -8.55
C GLU A 117 8.28 16.06 -7.61
N PHE A 118 7.22 15.76 -6.86
CA PHE A 118 6.68 16.68 -5.85
C PHE A 118 7.70 16.95 -4.74
N ALA A 119 8.34 15.95 -4.20
CA ALA A 119 9.35 16.07 -3.16
C ALA A 119 10.57 16.90 -3.62
N GLY A 120 10.92 16.83 -4.90
CA GLY A 120 11.98 17.66 -5.53
C GLY A 120 11.54 19.11 -5.82
N SER A 121 10.26 19.43 -5.70
CA SER A 121 9.71 20.74 -6.01
C SER A 121 10.01 21.78 -4.91
N LYS A 122 9.62 23.04 -5.21
CA LYS A 122 9.69 24.14 -4.22
C LYS A 122 8.43 24.23 -3.36
N ILE A 123 7.40 23.43 -3.65
CA ILE A 123 6.14 23.45 -2.90
C ILE A 123 6.38 22.84 -1.52
N LYS A 124 6.00 23.55 -0.49
CA LYS A 124 6.11 23.14 0.91
C LYS A 124 4.89 23.65 1.65
N PRO A 125 3.75 22.96 1.57
CA PRO A 125 2.59 23.35 2.32
C PRO A 125 2.88 23.28 3.83
N GLU A 126 2.34 24.24 4.57
CA GLU A 126 2.34 24.19 6.03
C GLU A 126 1.15 23.34 6.47
N VAL A 127 1.42 22.07 6.80
CA VAL A 127 0.37 21.11 7.18
C VAL A 127 0.74 20.41 8.49
N ASN A 128 -0.29 20.08 9.26
CA ASN A 128 -0.14 19.43 10.56
C ASN A 128 0.11 17.93 10.41
N TYR A 129 -0.49 17.32 9.38
CA TYR A 129 -0.27 15.91 9.04
C TYR A 129 -0.69 15.62 7.58
N ILE A 130 -0.37 14.42 7.13
CA ILE A 130 -0.64 13.94 5.77
C ILE A 130 -1.49 12.66 5.84
N VAL A 131 -2.54 12.59 5.02
CA VAL A 131 -3.37 11.39 4.87
C VAL A 131 -3.39 10.98 3.42
N GLU A 132 -2.90 9.80 3.14
CA GLU A 132 -3.07 9.11 1.87
C GLU A 132 -4.20 8.10 1.99
N MET A 133 -4.98 7.93 0.94
CA MET A 133 -6.08 6.98 0.90
C MET A 133 -5.83 5.96 -0.21
N ASP A 134 -4.78 5.19 -0.03
CA ASP A 134 -4.23 4.22 -0.98
C ASP A 134 -3.87 2.92 -0.25
N ARG A 135 -4.80 2.45 0.58
CA ARG A 135 -4.64 1.15 1.24
C ARG A 135 -5.87 0.30 0.98
N ARG A 136 -5.69 -0.97 0.66
CA ARG A 136 -6.79 -1.94 0.58
C ARG A 136 -7.52 -2.06 1.91
N GLY A 137 -8.72 -2.66 1.85
CA GLY A 137 -9.50 -2.94 3.05
C GLY A 137 -10.35 -1.77 3.49
N ASP A 138 -10.82 -1.84 4.71
CA ASP A 138 -11.80 -0.90 5.27
C ASP A 138 -11.35 -0.22 6.56
N ASN A 139 -10.23 -0.69 7.17
CA ASN A 139 -9.89 -0.28 8.53
C ASN A 139 -8.39 -0.04 8.79
N ASP A 140 -7.50 -0.35 7.87
CA ASP A 140 -6.06 -0.27 8.07
C ASP A 140 -5.55 1.18 8.09
N ALA A 141 -4.52 1.42 8.92
CA ALA A 141 -3.68 2.61 8.93
C ALA A 141 -2.21 2.21 8.91
N VAL A 142 -1.46 2.66 7.90
CA VAL A 142 -0.06 2.32 7.71
C VAL A 142 0.79 3.58 7.81
N PHE A 143 1.76 3.57 8.73
CA PHE A 143 2.62 4.72 9.03
C PHE A 143 4.03 4.61 8.42
N TYR A 144 4.32 3.49 7.75
CA TYR A 144 5.62 3.18 7.14
C TYR A 144 6.79 3.38 8.13
N ARG A 145 7.68 4.34 7.84
CA ARG A 145 8.84 4.64 8.68
C ARG A 145 8.61 5.80 9.65
N CYS A 146 7.38 6.29 9.77
CA CYS A 146 7.02 7.31 10.77
C CYS A 146 6.71 6.64 12.11
N ASP A 147 7.36 7.09 13.17
CA ASP A 147 7.29 6.53 14.53
C ASP A 147 6.82 7.60 15.53
N ASN A 148 5.78 8.34 15.16
CA ASN A 148 5.17 9.35 16.00
C ASN A 148 3.96 8.75 16.73
N HIS A 149 4.14 8.42 18.01
CA HIS A 149 3.10 7.78 18.84
C HIS A 149 1.85 8.65 19.00
N GLU A 150 2.00 9.95 19.22
CA GLU A 150 0.86 10.86 19.37
C GLU A 150 0.02 10.90 18.09
N PHE A 151 0.69 10.88 16.93
CA PHE A 151 0.00 10.80 15.64
C PHE A 151 -0.69 9.45 15.45
N THR A 152 -0.05 8.35 15.84
CA THR A 152 -0.66 7.01 15.77
C THR A 152 -1.89 6.93 16.66
N GLU A 153 -1.83 7.42 17.90
CA GLU A 153 -2.97 7.49 18.81
C GLU A 153 -4.09 8.36 18.25
N PHE A 154 -3.75 9.51 17.65
CA PHE A 154 -4.71 10.38 16.99
C PHE A 154 -5.47 9.64 15.87
N ILE A 155 -4.77 9.00 14.95
CA ILE A 155 -5.38 8.26 13.84
C ILE A 155 -6.24 7.09 14.32
N THR A 156 -5.72 6.29 15.25
CA THR A 156 -6.45 5.12 15.78
C THR A 156 -7.68 5.51 16.60
N SER A 157 -7.72 6.71 17.17
CA SER A 157 -8.90 7.23 17.87
C SER A 157 -10.13 7.37 16.95
N PHE A 158 -9.93 7.47 15.63
CA PHE A 158 -11.00 7.46 14.64
C PHE A 158 -11.40 6.04 14.21
N GLY A 159 -10.89 5.01 14.88
CA GLY A 159 -11.25 3.62 14.69
C GLY A 159 -10.46 2.92 13.58
N PHE A 160 -9.36 3.48 13.10
CA PHE A 160 -8.41 2.78 12.24
C PHE A 160 -7.48 1.89 13.07
N GLU A 161 -6.97 0.83 12.45
CA GLU A 161 -6.08 -0.14 13.08
C GLU A 161 -4.69 -0.07 12.44
N GLU A 162 -3.64 -0.02 13.27
CA GLU A 162 -2.27 -0.01 12.77
C GLU A 162 -1.97 -1.31 12.02
N ASN A 163 -1.45 -1.17 10.80
CA ASN A 163 -1.04 -2.29 9.98
C ASN A 163 0.31 -1.99 9.29
N PHE A 164 0.83 -2.97 8.56
CA PHE A 164 2.09 -2.90 7.87
C PHE A 164 1.91 -2.64 6.37
N GLY A 165 2.84 -1.86 5.80
CA GLY A 165 2.99 -1.65 4.36
C GLY A 165 4.43 -1.34 4.01
N THR A 166 4.79 -1.55 2.75
CA THR A 166 6.17 -1.44 2.27
C THR A 166 6.48 -0.08 1.68
N PHE A 167 5.61 0.43 0.83
CA PHE A 167 5.80 1.69 0.10
C PHE A 167 4.44 2.32 -0.23
N SER A 168 4.41 3.63 -0.36
CA SER A 168 3.41 4.44 -1.04
C SER A 168 3.97 5.85 -1.23
N ASP A 169 3.25 6.74 -1.88
CA ASP A 169 3.70 8.11 -2.18
C ASP A 169 4.11 8.89 -0.93
N ILE A 170 3.42 8.70 0.20
CA ILE A 170 3.79 9.36 1.46
C ILE A 170 5.11 8.87 2.07
N SER A 171 5.60 7.71 1.66
CA SER A 171 6.95 7.26 2.06
C SER A 171 8.04 8.23 1.57
N VAL A 172 7.75 8.99 0.50
CA VAL A 172 8.63 10.01 -0.08
C VAL A 172 8.24 11.41 0.39
N VAL A 173 6.94 11.72 0.42
CA VAL A 173 6.43 13.07 0.72
C VAL A 173 6.61 13.42 2.20
N ALA A 174 6.29 12.52 3.13
CA ALA A 174 6.33 12.77 4.57
C ALA A 174 7.73 13.19 5.09
N PRO A 175 8.80 12.44 4.82
CA PRO A 175 10.14 12.84 5.27
C PRO A 175 10.61 14.15 4.62
N ARG A 176 10.15 14.45 3.39
CA ARG A 176 10.49 15.70 2.70
C ARG A 176 9.83 16.92 3.32
N LEU A 177 8.58 16.80 3.74
CA LEU A 177 7.84 17.86 4.44
C LEU A 177 8.17 17.88 5.94
N LYS A 178 8.77 16.82 6.48
CA LYS A 178 9.02 16.60 7.92
C LYS A 178 7.73 16.51 8.74
N THR A 179 6.67 16.04 8.13
CA THR A 179 5.33 15.97 8.70
C THR A 179 4.90 14.51 8.75
N ALA A 180 4.31 14.08 9.86
CA ALA A 180 3.80 12.73 10.03
C ALA A 180 2.73 12.40 8.97
N ALA A 181 2.69 11.15 8.54
CA ALA A 181 1.80 10.70 7.49
C ALA A 181 1.25 9.30 7.78
N VAL A 182 0.06 9.06 7.29
CA VAL A 182 -0.62 7.76 7.33
C VAL A 182 -1.24 7.43 5.97
N ASN A 183 -1.18 6.16 5.57
CA ASN A 183 -1.95 5.62 4.46
C ASN A 183 -3.12 4.80 5.03
N ILE A 184 -4.34 5.16 4.64
CA ILE A 184 -5.59 4.65 5.20
C ILE A 184 -6.34 3.84 4.15
N SER A 185 -7.03 2.77 4.58
CA SER A 185 -7.88 1.95 3.73
C SER A 185 -8.87 2.77 2.92
N ALA A 186 -8.87 2.55 1.61
CA ALA A 186 -9.71 3.25 0.64
C ALA A 186 -10.94 2.45 0.17
N GLY A 187 -11.18 1.24 0.72
CA GLY A 187 -12.39 0.45 0.45
C GLY A 187 -12.31 -0.41 -0.80
N TYR A 188 -11.13 -0.60 -1.39
CA TYR A 188 -10.92 -1.61 -2.43
C TYR A 188 -10.27 -2.87 -1.85
N PHE A 189 -10.42 -3.99 -2.56
CA PHE A 189 -9.94 -5.30 -2.14
C PHE A 189 -9.42 -6.08 -3.34
N ASN A 190 -8.46 -6.98 -3.11
CA ASN A 190 -7.81 -7.77 -4.15
C ASN A 190 -7.12 -6.90 -5.22
N GLU A 191 -6.45 -5.85 -4.76
CA GLU A 191 -5.68 -4.92 -5.59
C GLU A 191 -4.76 -5.66 -6.56
N HIS A 192 -4.42 -5.02 -7.67
CA HIS A 192 -3.57 -5.54 -8.73
C HIS A 192 -4.07 -6.81 -9.43
N ARG A 193 -5.32 -7.24 -9.15
CA ARG A 193 -5.92 -8.43 -9.74
C ARG A 193 -7.13 -8.10 -10.59
N GLN A 194 -7.41 -8.96 -11.57
CA GLN A 194 -8.59 -8.81 -12.42
C GLN A 194 -9.91 -8.88 -11.63
N HIS A 195 -9.92 -9.55 -10.49
CA HIS A 195 -11.07 -9.65 -9.60
C HIS A 195 -11.03 -8.66 -8.42
N GLU A 196 -10.33 -7.57 -8.61
CA GLU A 196 -10.41 -6.42 -7.72
C GLU A 196 -11.85 -5.93 -7.62
N TYR A 197 -12.27 -5.58 -6.41
CA TYR A 197 -13.59 -5.02 -6.17
C TYR A 197 -13.55 -3.88 -5.17
N ILE A 198 -14.58 -3.05 -5.19
CA ILE A 198 -14.77 -1.91 -4.28
C ILE A 198 -15.98 -2.19 -3.39
N ASP A 199 -15.82 -2.03 -2.08
CA ASP A 199 -16.91 -1.97 -1.11
C ASP A 199 -17.30 -0.50 -0.91
N ILE A 200 -18.40 -0.09 -1.54
CA ILE A 200 -18.89 1.30 -1.51
C ILE A 200 -19.16 1.76 -0.07
N GLN A 201 -19.64 0.87 0.78
CA GLN A 201 -19.92 1.19 2.18
C GLN A 201 -18.63 1.47 2.96
N ALA A 202 -17.55 0.71 2.70
CA ALA A 202 -16.24 0.96 3.29
C ALA A 202 -15.70 2.33 2.85
N VAL A 203 -15.77 2.66 1.55
CA VAL A 203 -15.41 3.98 1.02
C VAL A 203 -16.17 5.09 1.73
N GLU A 204 -17.49 5.00 1.83
CA GLU A 204 -18.35 6.01 2.47
C GLU A 204 -18.08 6.14 3.98
N ASN A 205 -17.84 5.02 4.67
CA ASN A 205 -17.49 5.04 6.08
C ASN A 205 -16.16 5.77 6.30
N ASN A 206 -15.15 5.47 5.49
CA ASN A 206 -13.85 6.08 5.64
C ASN A 206 -13.86 7.57 5.24
N ILE A 207 -14.65 7.99 4.25
CA ILE A 207 -14.89 9.42 3.99
C ILE A 207 -15.40 10.13 5.26
N ARG A 208 -16.38 9.54 5.97
CA ARG A 208 -16.92 10.14 7.21
C ARG A 208 -15.88 10.21 8.32
N ARG A 209 -15.09 9.16 8.50
CA ARG A 209 -14.02 9.10 9.51
C ARG A 209 -12.94 10.15 9.23
N ILE A 210 -12.52 10.27 7.97
CA ILE A 210 -11.51 11.25 7.56
C ILE A 210 -12.07 12.67 7.66
N LEU A 211 -13.33 12.91 7.33
CA LEU A 211 -13.97 14.21 7.54
C LEU A 211 -13.95 14.64 9.01
N LEU A 212 -14.27 13.73 9.94
CA LEU A 212 -14.16 14.01 11.38
C LEU A 212 -12.71 14.31 11.77
N MET A 213 -11.76 13.55 11.22
CA MET A 213 -10.32 13.71 11.48
C MET A 213 -9.83 15.10 11.03
N VAL A 214 -10.11 15.51 9.78
CA VAL A 214 -9.61 16.78 9.23
C VAL A 214 -10.31 18.00 9.81
N GLN A 215 -11.48 17.84 10.44
CA GLN A 215 -12.21 18.89 11.16
C GLN A 215 -11.79 18.99 12.64
N THR A 216 -10.96 18.07 13.12
CA THR A 216 -10.42 18.12 14.48
C THR A 216 -9.18 19.00 14.52
N ASP A 217 -9.18 20.00 15.38
CA ASP A 217 -8.00 20.86 15.58
C ASP A 217 -6.84 20.04 16.15
N THR A 218 -5.66 20.18 15.56
CA THR A 218 -4.45 19.50 15.97
C THR A 218 -3.25 20.44 15.90
N GLU A 219 -2.26 20.18 16.74
CA GLU A 219 -0.90 20.67 16.56
C GLU A 219 -0.22 19.95 15.38
N HIS A 220 0.95 20.45 14.98
CA HIS A 220 1.76 19.80 13.96
C HIS A 220 2.38 18.49 14.49
N PHE A 221 2.21 17.41 13.75
CA PHE A 221 2.86 16.13 14.05
C PHE A 221 4.15 16.00 13.23
N ASP A 222 5.28 15.95 13.91
CA ASP A 222 6.58 15.79 13.28
C ASP A 222 6.75 14.40 12.66
N TYR A 223 7.41 14.33 11.50
CA TYR A 223 7.91 13.07 10.97
C TYR A 223 9.07 12.58 11.83
N ILE A 224 8.81 11.65 12.73
CA ILE A 224 9.80 10.98 13.55
C ILE A 224 10.22 9.71 12.82
N LYS A 225 11.42 9.69 12.25
CA LYS A 225 11.91 8.49 11.56
C LYS A 225 12.06 7.34 12.56
N ARG A 226 11.40 6.22 12.29
CA ARG A 226 11.56 4.98 13.07
C ARG A 226 13.07 4.67 13.16
N LYS A 227 13.57 4.57 14.38
CA LYS A 227 14.94 4.10 14.58
C LYS A 227 14.97 2.64 14.16
N GLU A 228 15.77 2.32 13.18
CA GLU A 228 16.12 0.95 12.89
C GLU A 228 16.73 0.39 14.17
N SER A 229 15.93 -0.33 14.96
CA SER A 229 16.48 -0.98 16.13
C SER A 229 17.47 -2.03 15.61
N SER A 230 18.71 -1.95 16.09
CA SER A 230 19.68 -3.01 15.86
C SER A 230 19.18 -4.38 16.34
N SER A 231 18.07 -4.43 17.06
CA SER A 231 17.37 -5.63 17.48
C SER A 231 16.47 -6.24 16.39
N GLN A 232 15.97 -5.50 15.39
CA GLN A 232 15.34 -6.11 14.22
C GLN A 232 16.39 -6.82 13.33
N LEU A 233 17.60 -6.27 13.24
CA LEU A 233 18.75 -6.99 12.68
C LEU A 233 19.19 -8.18 13.55
N SER A 234 18.87 -8.22 14.86
CA SER A 234 19.23 -9.33 15.75
C SER A 234 18.21 -10.49 15.70
N LEU A 235 17.00 -10.30 15.21
CA LEU A 235 16.09 -11.39 14.89
C LEU A 235 16.65 -12.28 13.75
N PHE A 236 17.43 -11.69 12.85
CA PHE A 236 18.10 -12.37 11.75
C PHE A 236 19.61 -12.55 12.02
N GLY A 237 20.09 -12.39 13.28
CA GLY A 237 21.51 -12.45 13.63
C GLY A 237 22.34 -11.46 12.82
N ASN A 238 23.51 -11.06 13.15
CA ASN A 238 24.39 -10.06 12.53
C ASN A 238 24.41 -10.00 10.98
N TRP A 239 23.25 -9.92 10.35
CA TRP A 239 23.06 -9.84 8.92
C TRP A 239 23.35 -8.43 8.45
N ARG A 240 24.49 -8.26 7.82
CA ARG A 240 24.66 -7.19 6.83
C ARG A 240 24.03 -7.72 5.53
N PRO A 241 23.37 -6.88 4.72
CA PRO A 241 23.04 -7.26 3.35
C PRO A 241 24.35 -7.74 2.71
N MET A 242 24.48 -9.04 2.51
CA MET A 242 25.61 -9.57 1.79
C MET A 242 25.31 -9.36 0.32
N ASP A 243 26.22 -8.68 -0.37
CA ASP A 243 26.16 -8.53 -1.81
C ASP A 243 26.28 -9.94 -2.44
N LEU A 244 25.10 -10.48 -2.80
CA LEU A 244 24.98 -11.83 -3.34
C LEU A 244 25.55 -11.96 -4.76
N SER A 245 25.97 -10.84 -5.38
CA SER A 245 26.66 -10.83 -6.68
C SER A 245 28.03 -11.51 -6.63
N ILE A 246 28.61 -11.68 -5.43
CA ILE A 246 29.96 -12.22 -5.21
C ILE A 246 29.93 -13.73 -4.83
N MET A 247 28.76 -14.33 -4.62
CA MET A 247 28.68 -15.72 -4.21
C MET A 247 28.64 -16.67 -5.39
N ASP A 248 29.62 -17.58 -5.42
CA ASP A 248 29.61 -18.74 -6.30
C ASP A 248 28.35 -19.58 -6.06
N THR A 249 27.80 -20.11 -7.16
CA THR A 249 26.55 -20.89 -7.16
C THR A 249 26.59 -22.13 -6.23
N GLY A 250 27.77 -22.59 -5.83
CA GLY A 250 27.96 -23.69 -4.86
C GLY A 250 27.87 -23.30 -3.39
N THR A 251 27.95 -22.03 -3.05
CA THR A 251 28.05 -21.52 -1.66
C THR A 251 26.92 -20.60 -1.24
N LYS A 252 25.82 -20.52 -2.03
CA LYS A 252 24.65 -19.71 -1.65
C LYS A 252 24.15 -20.16 -0.30
N GLN A 253 24.31 -19.31 0.71
CA GLN A 253 23.73 -19.56 2.03
C GLN A 253 22.21 -19.62 1.90
N LYS A 254 21.69 -20.73 2.34
CA LYS A 254 20.29 -21.04 2.34
C LYS A 254 19.78 -20.90 3.75
N MET A 255 18.63 -20.26 3.91
CA MET A 255 18.05 -20.07 5.21
C MET A 255 16.69 -20.74 5.28
N LEU A 256 16.55 -21.51 6.31
CA LEU A 256 15.28 -22.02 6.76
C LEU A 256 14.54 -20.91 7.49
N MET A 257 13.33 -20.65 7.07
CA MET A 257 12.38 -19.92 7.88
C MET A 257 11.71 -20.90 8.82
N ASP A 258 11.99 -20.75 10.11
CA ASP A 258 11.35 -21.57 11.15
C ASP A 258 9.99 -20.94 11.44
N LEU A 259 8.98 -21.41 10.73
CA LEU A 259 7.60 -21.00 10.96
C LEU A 259 7.09 -21.63 12.27
N PRO A 260 6.09 -21.02 12.93
CA PRO A 260 5.35 -21.69 13.99
C PRO A 260 4.85 -23.06 13.54
N GLU A 261 4.66 -23.99 14.47
CA GLU A 261 4.18 -25.33 14.15
C GLU A 261 2.85 -25.24 13.38
N GLY A 262 2.78 -25.94 12.24
CA GLY A 262 1.62 -25.91 11.35
C GLY A 262 1.52 -24.69 10.42
N ALA A 263 2.50 -23.78 10.40
CA ALA A 263 2.45 -22.62 9.54
C ALA A 263 3.12 -22.83 8.18
N HIS A 264 2.58 -22.20 7.15
CA HIS A 264 3.09 -22.24 5.77
C HIS A 264 3.32 -20.83 5.24
N LEU A 265 4.36 -20.66 4.42
CA LEU A 265 4.56 -19.40 3.69
C LEU A 265 3.79 -19.47 2.37
N ILE A 266 2.86 -18.53 2.19
CA ILE A 266 2.13 -18.38 0.94
C ILE A 266 2.61 -17.09 0.27
N THR A 267 3.13 -17.24 -0.96
CA THR A 267 3.49 -16.11 -1.81
C THR A 267 2.50 -15.98 -2.94
N ASN A 268 1.95 -14.79 -3.13
CA ASN A 268 0.92 -14.54 -4.13
C ASN A 268 1.43 -14.47 -5.57
N GLY A 269 2.72 -14.46 -5.76
CA GLY A 269 3.29 -14.43 -7.10
C GLY A 269 4.11 -15.67 -7.34
N CYS A 270 3.68 -16.51 -8.27
CA CYS A 270 4.59 -17.45 -8.91
C CYS A 270 5.89 -16.79 -9.39
N GLU A 271 5.94 -15.47 -9.45
CA GLU A 271 7.10 -14.69 -9.87
C GLU A 271 8.27 -14.78 -8.91
N ILE A 272 8.04 -14.87 -7.59
CA ILE A 272 9.12 -15.13 -6.63
C ILE A 272 9.69 -16.53 -6.88
N PHE A 273 8.88 -17.43 -7.38
CA PHE A 273 9.27 -18.81 -7.68
C PHE A 273 9.95 -18.97 -9.04
N SER A 274 9.87 -18.03 -9.97
CA SER A 274 10.38 -18.22 -11.32
C SER A 274 11.89 -18.08 -11.47
N GLU A 275 12.58 -17.45 -10.51
CA GLU A 275 14.01 -17.14 -10.65
C GLU A 275 14.93 -17.72 -9.57
N SER A 276 14.38 -18.29 -8.50
CA SER A 276 15.16 -18.79 -7.37
C SER A 276 14.66 -20.12 -6.85
N PRO A 277 15.56 -21.08 -6.55
CA PRO A 277 15.15 -22.34 -5.97
C PRO A 277 14.64 -22.14 -4.56
N TYR A 278 13.49 -22.67 -4.30
CA TYR A 278 12.87 -22.75 -2.98
C TYR A 278 13.29 -24.01 -2.28
N LEU A 279 13.25 -23.97 -0.98
CA LEU A 279 13.71 -25.03 -0.16
C LEU A 279 12.61 -25.44 0.77
N ILE A 280 12.30 -26.71 0.77
CA ILE A 280 11.36 -27.35 1.68
C ILE A 280 12.10 -28.51 2.33
N ASP A 281 12.10 -28.55 3.65
CA ASP A 281 12.66 -29.69 4.36
C ASP A 281 11.64 -30.80 4.56
N LYS A 282 12.13 -31.94 5.05
CA LYS A 282 11.28 -33.08 5.33
C LYS A 282 10.31 -32.87 6.49
N GLU A 283 10.52 -31.81 7.30
CA GLU A 283 9.70 -31.48 8.46
C GLU A 283 8.67 -30.38 8.14
N SER A 284 8.42 -30.08 6.88
CA SER A 284 7.39 -29.12 6.44
C SER A 284 7.73 -27.63 6.59
N LYS A 285 9.01 -27.30 6.69
CA LYS A 285 9.45 -25.90 6.78
C LYS A 285 9.84 -25.35 5.42
N VAL A 286 9.45 -24.12 5.15
CA VAL A 286 9.72 -23.42 3.88
C VAL A 286 11.07 -22.72 3.95
N TYR A 287 11.83 -22.85 2.87
CA TYR A 287 13.15 -22.28 2.72
C TYR A 287 13.17 -21.33 1.53
N ILE A 288 13.74 -20.17 1.70
CA ILE A 288 13.90 -19.20 0.60
C ILE A 288 15.30 -18.61 0.60
N TYR A 289 15.77 -18.13 -0.54
CA TYR A 289 17.00 -17.37 -0.60
C TYR A 289 16.83 -16.02 0.11
N LEU A 290 17.93 -15.46 0.58
CA LEU A 290 17.91 -14.21 1.33
C LEU A 290 17.27 -13.07 0.54
N LYS A 291 17.62 -12.93 -0.74
CA LYS A 291 17.02 -11.92 -1.63
C LYS A 291 15.49 -12.07 -1.78
N ASP A 292 15.02 -13.32 -1.74
CA ASP A 292 13.60 -13.61 -1.86
C ASP A 292 12.88 -13.42 -0.53
N ILE A 293 13.59 -13.55 0.60
CA ILE A 293 13.09 -13.16 1.92
C ILE A 293 12.84 -11.66 1.97
N GLU A 294 13.80 -10.85 1.50
CA GLU A 294 13.64 -9.40 1.44
C GLU A 294 12.45 -9.03 0.54
N ALA A 295 12.37 -9.60 -0.66
CA ALA A 295 11.26 -9.39 -1.57
C ALA A 295 9.92 -9.88 -0.98
N ALA A 296 9.91 -11.00 -0.25
CA ALA A 296 8.71 -11.52 0.40
C ALA A 296 8.26 -10.65 1.58
N VAL A 297 9.20 -10.12 2.36
CA VAL A 297 8.91 -9.17 3.45
C VAL A 297 8.45 -7.82 2.91
N GLU A 298 9.00 -7.39 1.77
CA GLU A 298 8.59 -6.17 1.09
C GLU A 298 7.30 -6.34 0.27
N SER A 299 6.93 -7.57 -0.04
CA SER A 299 5.72 -7.89 -0.80
C SER A 299 4.51 -8.02 0.13
N GLU A 300 3.55 -7.14 0.00
CA GLU A 300 2.26 -7.23 0.69
C GLU A 300 1.47 -8.51 0.37
N HIS A 301 1.90 -9.24 -0.64
CA HIS A 301 1.29 -10.48 -1.11
C HIS A 301 1.90 -11.75 -0.53
N SER A 302 2.91 -11.62 0.34
CA SER A 302 3.56 -12.75 0.99
C SER A 302 3.22 -12.78 2.47
N TYR A 303 2.72 -13.91 2.93
CA TYR A 303 2.35 -14.12 4.32
C TYR A 303 2.57 -15.58 4.72
N ALA A 304 2.80 -15.79 5.99
CA ALA A 304 2.73 -17.13 6.60
C ALA A 304 1.28 -17.39 7.05
N CYS A 305 0.82 -18.61 6.88
CA CYS A 305 -0.45 -19.03 7.46
C CYS A 305 -0.25 -20.30 8.31
N ASP A 306 -1.13 -20.47 9.29
CA ASP A 306 -1.25 -21.72 10.01
C ASP A 306 -2.07 -22.76 9.23
N ASP A 307 -2.23 -23.96 9.80
CA ASP A 307 -3.01 -25.05 9.19
C ASP A 307 -4.51 -24.73 8.99
N ASN A 308 -5.01 -23.68 9.63
CA ASN A 308 -6.38 -23.20 9.48
C ASN A 308 -6.49 -22.11 8.39
N GLY A 309 -5.37 -21.68 7.81
CA GLY A 309 -5.31 -20.59 6.83
C GLY A 309 -5.29 -19.19 7.44
N GLU A 310 -5.13 -19.06 8.77
CA GLU A 310 -4.99 -17.77 9.41
C GLU A 310 -3.60 -17.16 9.13
N GLN A 311 -3.56 -15.88 8.83
CA GLN A 311 -2.31 -15.17 8.55
C GLN A 311 -1.47 -15.01 9.81
N ILE A 312 -0.19 -15.33 9.69
CA ILE A 312 0.80 -15.14 10.76
C ILE A 312 1.76 -14.03 10.32
N PRO A 313 2.02 -13.01 11.17
CA PRO A 313 2.99 -11.98 10.84
C PRO A 313 4.36 -12.56 10.50
N PHE A 314 4.92 -12.17 9.38
CA PHE A 314 6.21 -12.68 8.88
C PHE A 314 7.35 -12.48 9.88
N CYS A 315 7.28 -11.43 10.69
CA CYS A 315 8.24 -11.15 11.77
C CYS A 315 8.28 -12.20 12.88
N MET A 316 7.30 -13.11 12.96
CA MET A 316 7.29 -14.21 13.92
C MET A 316 8.07 -15.45 13.45
N CYS A 317 8.56 -15.43 12.21
CA CYS A 317 9.34 -16.52 11.67
C CYS A 317 10.80 -16.43 12.12
N THR A 318 11.41 -17.57 12.42
CA THR A 318 12.82 -17.68 12.81
C THR A 318 13.64 -18.29 11.67
N ALA A 319 14.80 -17.73 11.36
CA ALA A 319 15.65 -18.24 10.30
C ALA A 319 16.59 -19.34 10.78
N LYS A 320 16.65 -20.44 10.06
CA LYS A 320 17.57 -21.57 10.26
C LYS A 320 18.37 -21.89 8.99
N ARG A 321 19.27 -22.86 9.09
CA ARG A 321 20.10 -23.31 7.96
C ARG A 321 19.33 -24.22 7.02
N LEU A 322 19.49 -24.02 5.71
CA LEU A 322 18.71 -24.66 4.64
C LEU A 322 19.47 -25.69 3.82
N SER A 323 18.73 -26.66 3.25
CA SER A 323 19.19 -27.48 2.14
C SER A 323 18.55 -27.08 0.82
N VAL A 324 19.28 -27.13 -0.29
CA VAL A 324 18.81 -26.68 -1.62
C VAL A 324 18.00 -27.76 -2.30
N LEU A 325 16.79 -27.40 -2.70
CA LEU A 325 15.99 -28.19 -3.63
C LEU A 325 15.94 -27.47 -5.01
N SER A 326 15.70 -28.24 -6.04
CA SER A 326 15.33 -27.66 -7.34
C SER A 326 13.93 -27.01 -7.24
N MET A 327 13.63 -26.15 -8.19
CA MET A 327 12.30 -25.52 -8.28
C MET A 327 11.18 -26.58 -8.35
N GLU A 328 11.37 -27.62 -9.17
CA GLU A 328 10.40 -28.71 -9.36
C GLU A 328 10.17 -29.47 -8.05
N GLU A 329 11.21 -29.83 -7.34
CA GLU A 329 11.12 -30.49 -6.03
C GLU A 329 10.45 -29.61 -4.98
N ALA A 330 10.71 -28.30 -5.01
CA ALA A 330 10.08 -27.34 -4.09
C ALA A 330 8.57 -27.20 -4.36
N ILE A 331 8.17 -27.11 -5.63
CA ILE A 331 6.77 -27.03 -6.03
C ILE A 331 6.03 -28.33 -5.68
N GLU A 332 6.60 -29.49 -6.00
CA GLU A 332 6.00 -30.79 -5.69
C GLU A 332 5.74 -30.96 -4.20
N GLN A 333 6.68 -30.52 -3.35
CA GLN A 333 6.51 -30.60 -1.91
C GLN A 333 5.51 -29.56 -1.36
N LEU A 334 5.37 -28.39 -2.00
CA LEU A 334 4.33 -27.43 -1.66
C LEU A 334 2.93 -27.94 -2.04
N GLU A 335 2.79 -28.50 -3.23
CA GLU A 335 1.51 -29.06 -3.69
C GLU A 335 1.02 -30.24 -2.84
N MET A 336 1.94 -31.09 -2.36
CA MET A 336 1.59 -32.21 -1.47
C MET A 336 1.09 -31.77 -0.09
N LYS A 337 1.26 -30.49 0.30
CA LYS A 337 0.83 -29.94 1.59
C LYS A 337 -0.47 -29.14 1.52
N ILE A 338 -0.90 -28.79 0.32
CA ILE A 338 -2.16 -28.08 0.08
C ILE A 338 -3.34 -29.09 -0.02
N HIS A 339 -3.05 -30.38 0.01
CA HIS A 339 -4.01 -31.49 0.02
C HIS A 339 -3.98 -32.23 1.37
#